data_923f8e334e76210d704d8d6f393e4cb2
#
_entry.id   923f8e334e76210d704d8d6f393e4cb2
#
_cell.length_a   1.000
_cell.length_b   1.000
_cell.length_c   1.000
_cell.angle_alpha   90.00
_cell.angle_beta   90.00
_cell.angle_gamma   90.00
#
_symmetry.space_group_name_H-M   'P 1'
#
loop_
_entity.id
_entity.type
_entity.pdbx_description
1 polymer ?
#
loop_
_entity_poly.entity_id
_entity_poly.type
_entity_poly.pdbx_seq_one_letter_code
_entity_poly.pdbx_strand_id
1 'polypeptide(L)'
;MDVLAANVNLAGIEIETMDMEDRNYILRDIISKVEDRYDFIIIDCPPSLNTLTINSMTTADSVLVPIQCEYYALEGLSQLIYTINLVKDRLNPKLTINGVVFTMYDGRTNLSMQVIENVRNNLNQTIYDTI
;
A
#
# COMPACT_ATOMS: atom_id res chain seq x y z
N MET A 1 15.82 -10.21 11.88
CA MET A 1 14.87 -9.92 10.78
C MET A 1 14.52 -11.24 10.12
N ASP A 2 13.23 -11.58 10.06
CA ASP A 2 12.74 -12.78 9.38
C ASP A 2 12.03 -12.37 8.09
N VAL A 3 11.95 -13.25 7.12
CA VAL A 3 11.35 -12.97 5.80
C VAL A 3 10.34 -14.05 5.46
N LEU A 4 9.09 -13.64 5.20
CA LEU A 4 8.09 -14.48 4.56
C LEU A 4 8.17 -14.26 3.05
N ALA A 5 8.89 -15.16 2.36
CA ALA A 5 9.14 -15.00 0.93
C ALA A 5 7.91 -15.39 0.08
N ALA A 6 7.62 -14.56 -0.91
CA ALA A 6 6.69 -14.88 -1.99
C ALA A 6 7.44 -15.43 -3.21
N ASN A 7 6.75 -16.24 -4.02
CA ASN A 7 7.26 -16.72 -5.29
C ASN A 7 6.17 -16.64 -6.38
N VAL A 8 6.51 -17.04 -7.60
CA VAL A 8 5.60 -16.96 -8.77
C VAL A 8 4.28 -17.73 -8.56
N ASN A 9 4.27 -18.77 -7.73
CA ASN A 9 3.06 -19.55 -7.47
C ASN A 9 1.99 -18.72 -6.74
N LEU A 10 2.41 -17.70 -5.98
CA LEU A 10 1.47 -16.82 -5.31
C LEU A 10 0.60 -16.01 -6.30
N ALA A 11 1.03 -15.85 -7.56
CA ALA A 11 0.22 -15.20 -8.60
C ALA A 11 -1.06 -15.97 -8.92
N GLY A 12 -1.10 -17.28 -8.65
CA GLY A 12 -2.29 -18.15 -8.83
C GLY A 12 -3.34 -18.00 -7.74
N ILE A 13 -3.04 -17.30 -6.64
CA ILE A 13 -3.93 -17.24 -5.46
C ILE A 13 -5.32 -16.68 -5.80
N GLU A 14 -5.45 -15.78 -6.77
CA GLU A 14 -6.73 -15.24 -7.19
C GLU A 14 -7.69 -16.31 -7.72
N ILE A 15 -7.16 -17.26 -8.47
CA ILE A 15 -7.93 -18.36 -9.04
C ILE A 15 -8.22 -19.40 -7.96
N GLU A 16 -7.20 -19.76 -7.17
CA GLU A 16 -7.31 -20.80 -6.14
C GLU A 16 -8.27 -20.42 -5.01
N THR A 17 -8.42 -19.13 -4.74
CA THR A 17 -9.25 -18.63 -3.64
C THR A 17 -10.59 -18.04 -4.09
N MET A 18 -10.93 -18.15 -5.38
CA MET A 18 -12.12 -17.49 -5.95
C MET A 18 -13.42 -17.90 -5.22
N ASP A 19 -13.54 -19.14 -4.81
CA ASP A 19 -14.73 -19.70 -4.14
C ASP A 19 -14.65 -19.60 -2.61
N MET A 20 -13.59 -19.02 -2.04
CA MET A 20 -13.44 -18.87 -0.59
C MET A 20 -14.11 -17.60 -0.10
N GLU A 21 -14.96 -17.69 0.92
CA GLU A 21 -15.62 -16.54 1.55
C GLU A 21 -14.60 -15.58 2.18
N ASP A 22 -13.57 -16.14 2.84
CA ASP A 22 -12.55 -15.39 3.57
C ASP A 22 -11.29 -15.06 2.75
N ARG A 23 -11.37 -15.12 1.42
CA ARG A 23 -10.22 -14.93 0.51
C ARG A 23 -9.45 -13.62 0.75
N ASN A 24 -10.10 -12.61 1.30
CA ASN A 24 -9.48 -11.31 1.56
C ASN A 24 -8.71 -11.25 2.90
N TYR A 25 -8.76 -12.30 3.71
CA TYR A 25 -8.18 -12.32 5.06
C TYR A 25 -7.13 -13.41 5.29
N ILE A 26 -6.74 -14.11 4.24
CA ILE A 26 -5.78 -15.24 4.31
C ILE A 26 -4.45 -14.79 4.92
N LEU A 27 -3.92 -13.64 4.48
CA LEU A 27 -2.65 -13.11 5.01
C LEU A 27 -2.79 -12.71 6.48
N ARG A 28 -3.92 -12.11 6.87
CA ARG A 28 -4.20 -11.73 8.26
C ARG A 28 -4.16 -12.95 9.18
N ASP A 29 -4.75 -14.07 8.74
CA ASP A 29 -4.79 -15.29 9.54
C ASP A 29 -3.40 -15.95 9.68
N ILE A 30 -2.53 -15.72 8.72
CA ILE A 30 -1.12 -16.16 8.79
C ILE A 30 -0.33 -15.26 9.75
N ILE A 31 -0.44 -13.94 9.59
CA ILE A 31 0.31 -12.95 10.36
C ILE A 31 -0.09 -12.96 11.84
N SER A 32 -1.39 -13.12 12.16
CA SER A 32 -1.89 -13.18 13.53
C SER A 32 -1.22 -14.27 14.41
N LYS A 33 -0.62 -15.28 13.81
CA LYS A 33 0.08 -16.35 14.53
C LYS A 33 1.49 -15.95 14.98
N VAL A 34 2.02 -14.85 14.46
CA VAL A 34 3.41 -14.44 14.67
C VAL A 34 3.58 -12.96 15.03
N GLU A 35 2.53 -12.14 14.95
CA GLU A 35 2.60 -10.68 15.12
C GLU A 35 3.16 -10.28 16.48
N ASP A 36 2.86 -11.01 17.56
CA ASP A 36 3.37 -10.75 18.91
C ASP A 36 4.91 -10.88 19.02
N ARG A 37 5.56 -11.41 18.02
CA ARG A 37 7.01 -11.65 18.00
C ARG A 37 7.81 -10.51 17.39
N TYR A 38 7.13 -9.50 16.82
CA TYR A 38 7.75 -8.43 16.03
C TYR A 38 7.21 -7.06 16.42
N ASP A 39 8.10 -6.09 16.51
CA ASP A 39 7.73 -4.68 16.70
C ASP A 39 7.14 -4.07 15.43
N PHE A 40 7.60 -4.54 14.26
CA PHE A 40 7.15 -4.11 12.95
C PHE A 40 7.06 -5.29 11.97
N ILE A 41 5.99 -5.32 11.19
CA ILE A 41 5.82 -6.22 10.05
C ILE A 41 5.60 -5.34 8.81
N ILE A 42 6.51 -5.44 7.84
CA ILE A 42 6.47 -4.67 6.61
C ILE A 42 6.01 -5.60 5.49
N ILE A 43 4.93 -5.23 4.81
CA ILE A 43 4.37 -5.98 3.69
C ILE A 43 4.66 -5.19 2.41
N ASP A 44 5.54 -5.72 1.56
CA ASP A 44 5.80 -5.19 0.23
C ASP A 44 4.76 -5.72 -0.75
N CYS A 45 4.08 -4.81 -1.45
CA CYS A 45 2.95 -5.12 -2.32
C CYS A 45 3.25 -4.78 -3.76
N PRO A 46 2.72 -5.57 -4.73
CA PRO A 46 2.76 -5.19 -6.14
C PRO A 46 1.94 -3.92 -6.38
N PRO A 47 2.24 -3.13 -7.42
CA PRO A 47 1.51 -1.90 -7.73
C PRO A 47 0.09 -2.11 -8.25
N SER A 48 -0.36 -3.35 -8.37
CA SER A 48 -1.70 -3.72 -8.84
C SER A 48 -2.69 -3.85 -7.68
N LEU A 49 -3.94 -3.44 -7.91
CA LEU A 49 -5.04 -3.56 -6.94
C LEU A 49 -5.73 -4.93 -7.08
N ASN A 50 -4.96 -5.97 -6.85
CA ASN A 50 -5.40 -7.38 -6.93
C ASN A 50 -5.66 -7.97 -5.53
N THR A 51 -6.01 -9.25 -5.47
CA THR A 51 -6.28 -10.00 -4.24
C THR A 51 -5.11 -9.94 -3.24
N LEU A 52 -3.86 -9.94 -3.71
CA LEU A 52 -2.68 -9.83 -2.84
C LEU A 52 -2.60 -8.49 -2.13
N THR A 53 -2.82 -7.41 -2.86
CA THR A 53 -2.83 -6.05 -2.30
C THR A 53 -3.99 -5.86 -1.33
N ILE A 54 -5.17 -6.40 -1.63
CA ILE A 54 -6.33 -6.37 -0.71
C ILE A 54 -6.02 -7.16 0.56
N ASN A 55 -5.44 -8.36 0.47
CA ASN A 55 -5.01 -9.13 1.64
C ASN A 55 -3.99 -8.36 2.50
N SER A 56 -3.07 -7.67 1.87
CA SER A 56 -2.09 -6.83 2.58
C SER A 56 -2.78 -5.68 3.32
N MET A 57 -3.71 -4.98 2.69
CA MET A 57 -4.46 -3.87 3.29
C MET A 57 -5.42 -4.34 4.39
N THR A 58 -6.00 -5.54 4.28
CA THR A 58 -6.86 -6.10 5.34
C THR A 58 -6.06 -6.55 6.56
N THR A 59 -4.78 -6.84 6.38
CA THR A 59 -3.86 -7.26 7.43
C THR A 59 -3.20 -6.08 8.13
N ALA A 60 -2.86 -5.02 7.39
CA ALA A 60 -2.07 -3.91 7.87
C ALA A 60 -2.84 -2.95 8.79
N ASP A 61 -2.14 -2.29 9.70
CA ASP A 61 -2.64 -1.16 10.50
C ASP A 61 -2.59 0.14 9.70
N SER A 62 -1.57 0.29 8.85
CA SER A 62 -1.39 1.49 8.05
C SER A 62 -0.69 1.23 6.72
N VAL A 63 -0.91 2.13 5.76
CA VAL A 63 -0.29 2.12 4.44
C VAL A 63 0.66 3.30 4.31
N LEU A 64 1.92 3.02 4.02
CA LEU A 64 2.89 4.02 3.55
C LEU A 64 2.91 3.99 2.03
N VAL A 65 2.74 5.14 1.40
CA VAL A 65 2.61 5.26 -0.07
C VAL A 65 3.87 5.87 -0.67
N PRO A 66 4.77 5.08 -1.27
CA PRO A 66 5.88 5.63 -2.03
C PRO A 66 5.40 6.12 -3.40
N ILE A 67 5.84 7.34 -3.79
CA ILE A 67 5.49 7.96 -5.07
C ILE A 67 6.75 8.45 -5.76
N GLN A 68 6.88 8.14 -7.04
CA GLN A 68 7.89 8.75 -7.89
C GLN A 68 7.43 10.14 -8.32
N CYS A 69 8.39 11.08 -8.46
CA CYS A 69 8.10 12.44 -8.89
C CYS A 69 7.90 12.53 -10.42
N GLU A 70 6.86 11.85 -10.92
CA GLU A 70 6.52 11.75 -12.34
C GLU A 70 5.16 12.39 -12.65
N TYR A 71 4.91 12.68 -13.92
CA TYR A 71 3.72 13.38 -14.38
C TYR A 71 2.38 12.71 -13.99
N TYR A 72 2.31 11.38 -14.02
CA TYR A 72 1.09 10.62 -13.70
C TYR A 72 0.94 10.27 -12.22
N ALA A 73 1.84 10.76 -11.38
CA ALA A 73 1.85 10.42 -9.95
C ALA A 73 0.54 10.76 -9.23
N LEU A 74 -0.09 11.90 -9.56
CA LEU A 74 -1.33 12.34 -8.93
C LEU A 74 -2.53 11.47 -9.26
N GLU A 75 -2.65 11.03 -10.51
CA GLU A 75 -3.77 10.17 -10.94
C GLU A 75 -3.68 8.81 -10.24
N GLY A 76 -2.51 8.18 -10.28
CA GLY A 76 -2.26 6.91 -9.58
C GLY A 76 -2.48 7.00 -8.07
N LEU A 77 -2.03 8.12 -7.45
CA LEU A 77 -2.23 8.37 -6.03
C LEU A 77 -3.72 8.49 -5.68
N SER A 78 -4.49 9.22 -6.46
CA SER A 78 -5.92 9.41 -6.21
C SER A 78 -6.68 8.09 -6.28
N GLN A 79 -6.37 7.23 -7.25
CA GLN A 79 -6.95 5.89 -7.39
C GLN A 79 -6.57 4.99 -6.22
N LEU A 80 -5.30 5.04 -5.77
CA LEU A 80 -4.84 4.26 -4.63
C LEU A 80 -5.56 4.69 -3.34
N ILE A 81 -5.66 5.99 -3.07
CA ILE A 81 -6.35 6.51 -1.89
C ILE A 81 -7.82 6.12 -1.90
N TYR A 82 -8.48 6.22 -3.05
CA TYR A 82 -9.87 5.74 -3.20
C TYR A 82 -9.99 4.26 -2.80
N THR A 83 -9.07 3.42 -3.28
CA THR A 83 -9.08 1.99 -2.95
C THR A 83 -8.78 1.72 -1.47
N ILE A 84 -7.82 2.44 -0.87
CA ILE A 84 -7.54 2.32 0.57
C ILE A 84 -8.79 2.66 1.38
N ASN A 85 -9.51 3.74 1.03
CA ASN A 85 -10.73 4.12 1.70
C ASN A 85 -11.83 3.06 1.52
N LEU A 86 -11.96 2.46 0.34
CA LEU A 86 -12.90 1.39 0.08
C LEU A 86 -12.61 0.14 0.93
N VAL A 87 -11.34 -0.23 1.05
CA VAL A 87 -10.90 -1.35 1.93
C VAL A 87 -11.18 -1.00 3.40
N LYS A 88 -10.87 0.22 3.81
CA LYS A 88 -11.14 0.71 5.16
C LYS A 88 -12.63 0.61 5.49
N ASP A 89 -13.49 1.07 4.61
CA ASP A 89 -14.93 1.12 4.87
C ASP A 89 -15.58 -0.26 4.90
N ARG A 90 -15.06 -1.21 4.15
CA ARG A 90 -15.72 -2.52 3.93
C ARG A 90 -15.03 -3.70 4.59
N LEU A 91 -13.70 -3.67 4.71
CA LEU A 91 -12.91 -4.85 5.06
C LEU A 91 -12.02 -4.64 6.31
N ASN A 92 -11.44 -3.45 6.49
CA ASN A 92 -10.55 -3.14 7.61
C ASN A 92 -10.76 -1.71 8.14
N PRO A 93 -11.75 -1.49 9.02
CA PRO A 93 -12.06 -0.17 9.56
C PRO A 93 -10.91 0.52 10.32
N LYS A 94 -9.91 -0.25 10.76
CA LYS A 94 -8.74 0.28 11.47
C LYS A 94 -7.65 0.81 10.52
N LEU A 95 -7.72 0.46 9.24
CA LEU A 95 -6.70 0.86 8.26
C LEU A 95 -6.56 2.39 8.20
N THR A 96 -5.35 2.86 8.27
CA THR A 96 -5.03 4.29 8.13
C THR A 96 -4.00 4.51 7.03
N ILE A 97 -3.96 5.73 6.48
CA ILE A 97 -2.84 6.14 5.64
C ILE A 97 -1.79 6.75 6.56
N ASN A 98 -0.64 6.09 6.68
CA ASN A 98 0.49 6.58 7.47
C ASN A 98 1.05 7.87 6.86
N GLY A 99 1.21 7.88 5.54
CA GLY A 99 1.65 9.04 4.78
C GLY A 99 2.14 8.69 3.39
N VAL A 100 2.58 9.73 2.70
CA VAL A 100 3.17 9.67 1.36
C VAL A 100 4.65 10.00 1.45
N VAL A 101 5.47 9.23 0.76
CA VAL A 101 6.91 9.44 0.67
C VAL A 101 7.33 9.58 -0.79
N PHE A 102 8.01 10.67 -1.13
CA PHE A 102 8.51 10.86 -2.48
C PHE A 102 9.81 10.07 -2.68
N THR A 103 9.90 9.38 -3.80
CA THR A 103 11.08 8.63 -4.22
C THR A 103 11.58 9.15 -5.57
N MET A 104 12.83 8.86 -5.92
CA MET A 104 13.43 9.24 -7.20
C MET A 104 13.36 10.76 -7.46
N TYR A 105 13.46 11.57 -6.38
CA TYR A 105 13.44 13.02 -6.49
C TYR A 105 14.70 13.55 -7.17
N ASP A 106 14.53 14.36 -8.20
CA ASP A 106 15.61 15.12 -8.84
C ASP A 106 15.32 16.63 -8.73
N GLY A 107 16.00 17.29 -7.80
CA GLY A 107 15.86 18.74 -7.56
C GLY A 107 16.30 19.65 -8.71
N ARG A 108 16.91 19.08 -9.78
CA ARG A 108 17.28 19.82 -10.98
C ARG A 108 16.12 19.96 -11.96
N THR A 109 15.03 19.23 -11.76
CA THR A 109 13.88 19.25 -12.66
C THR A 109 12.72 20.03 -12.05
N ASN A 110 12.11 20.92 -12.86
CA ASN A 110 10.89 21.62 -12.48
C ASN A 110 9.71 20.65 -12.26
N LEU A 111 9.72 19.51 -12.95
CA LEU A 111 8.68 18.50 -12.85
C LEU A 111 8.59 17.95 -11.43
N SER A 112 9.70 17.54 -10.83
CA SER A 112 9.71 17.00 -9.48
C SER A 112 9.15 18.00 -8.45
N MET A 113 9.50 19.28 -8.57
CA MET A 113 8.97 20.33 -7.69
C MET A 113 7.47 20.52 -7.87
N GLN A 114 7.00 20.56 -9.12
CA GLN A 114 5.56 20.73 -9.43
C GLN A 114 4.73 19.55 -8.93
N VAL A 115 5.22 18.32 -9.07
CA VAL A 115 4.53 17.12 -8.55
C VAL A 115 4.40 17.19 -7.04
N ILE A 116 5.48 17.52 -6.32
CA ILE A 116 5.45 17.64 -4.85
C ILE A 116 4.46 18.73 -4.41
N GLU A 117 4.51 19.89 -5.04
CA GLU A 117 3.60 21.01 -4.71
C GLU A 117 2.14 20.64 -4.98
N ASN A 118 1.86 19.99 -6.11
CA ASN A 118 0.52 19.52 -6.43
C ASN A 118 0.02 18.48 -5.43
N VAL A 119 0.84 17.53 -5.02
CA VAL A 119 0.46 16.54 -4.00
C VAL A 119 0.20 17.23 -2.67
N ARG A 120 1.07 18.15 -2.24
CA ARG A 120 0.90 18.91 -0.99
C ARG A 120 -0.39 19.73 -0.97
N ASN A 121 -0.76 20.34 -2.09
CA ASN A 121 -1.94 21.21 -2.17
C ASN A 121 -3.27 20.43 -2.28
N ASN A 122 -3.24 19.22 -2.78
CA ASN A 122 -4.45 18.44 -3.05
C ASN A 122 -4.67 17.26 -2.10
N LEU A 123 -3.70 16.94 -1.24
CA LEU A 123 -3.76 15.79 -0.35
C LEU A 123 -3.81 16.23 1.11
N ASN A 124 -4.86 15.81 1.82
CA ASN A 124 -4.98 15.99 3.27
C ASN A 124 -4.31 14.84 4.06
N GLN A 125 -3.15 14.37 3.58
CA GLN A 125 -2.40 13.29 4.21
C GLN A 125 -1.03 13.78 4.65
N THR A 126 -0.43 13.08 5.60
CA THR A 126 0.96 13.33 5.99
C THR A 126 1.88 13.11 4.81
N ILE A 127 2.72 14.07 4.50
CA ILE A 127 3.75 13.96 3.48
C ILE A 127 5.09 14.03 4.17
N TYR A 128 5.86 12.97 4.03
CA TYR A 128 7.19 12.90 4.62
C TYR A 128 8.19 13.67 3.76
N ASP A 129 9.03 14.45 4.43
CA ASP A 129 10.17 15.07 3.77
C ASP A 129 11.19 13.97 3.45
N THR A 130 11.31 13.67 2.17
CA THR A 130 12.22 12.65 1.70
C THR A 130 13.32 13.25 0.87
N ILE A 131 14.33 12.50 0.80
CA ILE A 131 15.49 12.79 -0.02
C ILE A 131 15.68 11.71 -1.05
#